data_d8d448f5f897f82c4c1ac52d58782105
#
_entry.id   d8d448f5f897f82c4c1ac52d58782105
#
_cell.length_a   1.000
_cell.length_b   1.000
_cell.length_c   1.000
_cell.angle_alpha   90.00
_cell.angle_beta   90.00
_cell.angle_gamma   90.00
#
_symmetry.space_group_name_H-M   'P 1'
#
loop_
_entity.id
_entity.type
_entity.pdbx_description
1 polymer ?
#
loop_
_entity_poly.entity_id
_entity_poly.type
_entity_poly.pdbx_seq_one_letter_code
_entity_poly.pdbx_strand_id
1 'polypeptide(L)'
;MSHDQNPHTAAEWDARYADTERLWTSNVNPSLIAEASDLAPGTALDVGSGEGADARWLAERGWQVTAIDISQVAVDRARQSFPGPEITWLQTDLVVDDVPGGDFALVAAHYFPILAENRSVAEKLVDAVRPGGSLLVVAHAPDGVRAHGFDPADYVQPDDIATLLESRPADGESREGGWEIVTHETRPRGIPAGGGHHIDDVVLLARRLPAR
;
A
#
# COMPACT_ATOMS: atom_id res chain seq x y z
N MET A 1 9.40 -27.81 13.17
CA MET A 1 9.94 -26.51 12.74
C MET A 1 8.77 -25.80 12.13
N SER A 2 8.23 -24.81 12.84
CA SER A 2 7.06 -24.06 12.41
C SER A 2 7.39 -23.32 11.12
N HIS A 3 6.61 -23.56 10.08
CA HIS A 3 6.58 -22.67 8.92
C HIS A 3 6.31 -21.27 9.47
N ASP A 4 7.21 -20.35 9.14
CA ASP A 4 7.10 -18.93 9.46
C ASP A 4 5.89 -18.42 8.66
N GLN A 5 4.70 -18.55 9.26
CA GLN A 5 3.47 -18.05 8.65
C GLN A 5 3.57 -16.54 8.65
N ASN A 6 3.25 -15.93 7.53
CA ASN A 6 3.16 -14.48 7.46
C ASN A 6 2.13 -14.01 8.52
N PRO A 7 2.44 -13.02 9.37
CA PRO A 7 1.50 -12.52 10.37
C PRO A 7 0.20 -12.03 9.71
N HIS A 8 -0.94 -12.34 10.32
CA HIS A 8 -2.25 -11.94 9.82
C HIS A 8 -3.04 -11.11 10.82
N THR A 9 -2.62 -11.12 12.08
CA THR A 9 -3.31 -10.40 13.17
C THR A 9 -2.44 -9.27 13.74
N ALA A 10 -3.09 -8.29 14.36
CA ALA A 10 -2.40 -7.21 15.06
C ALA A 10 -1.38 -7.73 16.09
N ALA A 11 -1.78 -8.76 16.88
CA ALA A 11 -0.91 -9.32 17.91
C ALA A 11 0.34 -10.01 17.34
N GLU A 12 0.22 -10.69 16.20
CA GLU A 12 1.36 -11.33 15.51
C GLU A 12 2.31 -10.29 14.94
N TRP A 13 1.78 -9.23 14.33
CA TRP A 13 2.58 -8.13 13.84
C TRP A 13 3.25 -7.36 14.98
N ASP A 14 2.54 -7.07 16.07
CA ASP A 14 3.11 -6.45 17.27
C ASP A 14 4.28 -7.25 17.83
N ALA A 15 4.13 -8.57 17.94
CA ALA A 15 5.19 -9.47 18.39
C ALA A 15 6.40 -9.39 17.44
N ARG A 16 6.17 -9.44 16.14
CA ARG A 16 7.25 -9.37 15.13
C ARG A 16 8.00 -8.03 15.17
N TYR A 17 7.30 -6.92 15.35
CA TYR A 17 7.94 -5.61 15.53
C TYR A 17 8.69 -5.55 16.86
N ALA A 18 8.12 -6.07 17.96
CA ALA A 18 8.73 -6.02 19.28
C ALA A 18 10.06 -6.79 19.37
N ASP A 19 10.23 -7.87 18.58
CA ASP A 19 11.44 -8.71 18.60
C ASP A 19 12.69 -8.02 18.04
N THR A 20 12.55 -6.86 17.37
CA THR A 20 13.66 -6.14 16.75
C THR A 20 13.58 -4.66 17.10
N GLU A 21 14.72 -3.97 17.14
CA GLU A 21 14.75 -2.52 17.29
C GLU A 21 14.14 -1.82 16.04
N ARG A 22 14.40 -2.38 14.85
CA ARG A 22 13.83 -1.96 13.57
C ARG A 22 13.60 -3.16 12.68
N LEU A 23 12.39 -3.31 12.18
CA LEU A 23 12.03 -4.44 11.31
C LEU A 23 12.32 -4.14 9.84
N TRP A 24 12.03 -2.93 9.38
CA TRP A 24 12.20 -2.52 7.99
C TRP A 24 13.30 -1.47 7.82
N THR A 25 13.78 -1.33 6.60
CA THR A 25 14.72 -0.25 6.26
C THR A 25 14.01 1.10 6.37
N SER A 26 14.78 2.16 6.63
CA SER A 26 14.26 3.54 6.57
C SER A 26 14.17 4.09 5.14
N ASN A 27 14.45 3.26 4.14
CA ASN A 27 14.41 3.65 2.75
C ASN A 27 12.97 3.66 2.24
N VAL A 28 12.65 4.69 1.50
CA VAL A 28 11.37 4.83 0.78
C VAL A 28 11.31 3.79 -0.33
N ASN A 29 10.13 3.27 -0.59
CA ASN A 29 9.91 2.35 -1.70
C ASN A 29 10.25 3.01 -3.04
N PRO A 30 11.13 2.40 -3.86
CA PRO A 30 11.51 2.96 -5.16
C PRO A 30 10.32 3.18 -6.09
N SER A 31 9.31 2.29 -6.02
CA SER A 31 8.09 2.42 -6.81
C SER A 31 7.25 3.62 -6.38
N LEU A 32 7.19 3.95 -5.08
CA LEU A 32 6.53 5.19 -4.63
C LEU A 32 7.23 6.43 -5.23
N ILE A 33 8.56 6.46 -5.19
CA ILE A 33 9.33 7.56 -5.77
C ILE A 33 9.05 7.68 -7.27
N ALA A 34 9.09 6.56 -8.00
CA ALA A 34 8.91 6.55 -9.45
C ALA A 34 7.50 7.01 -9.86
N GLU A 35 6.47 6.55 -9.16
CA GLU A 35 5.08 6.78 -9.56
C GLU A 35 4.46 8.06 -8.94
N ALA A 36 4.97 8.52 -7.80
CA ALA A 36 4.34 9.63 -7.09
C ALA A 36 5.14 10.95 -7.11
N SER A 37 6.39 10.98 -7.61
CA SER A 37 7.21 12.20 -7.60
C SER A 37 6.60 13.36 -8.41
N ASP A 38 5.89 13.06 -9.49
CA ASP A 38 5.28 14.06 -10.37
C ASP A 38 3.80 14.33 -10.04
N LEU A 39 3.25 13.65 -9.03
CA LEU A 39 1.88 13.92 -8.59
C LEU A 39 1.83 15.21 -7.77
N ALA A 40 0.78 16.01 -8.01
CA ALA A 40 0.53 17.21 -7.21
C ALA A 40 0.18 16.80 -5.76
N PRO A 41 0.84 17.37 -4.73
CA PRO A 41 0.53 17.08 -3.34
C PRO A 41 -0.93 17.35 -2.98
N GLY A 42 -1.46 16.53 -2.09
CA GLY A 42 -2.83 16.59 -1.57
C GLY A 42 -2.96 15.72 -0.33
N THR A 43 -4.11 15.06 -0.17
CA THR A 43 -4.31 14.05 0.88
C THR A 43 -3.80 12.69 0.42
N ALA A 44 -3.04 11.99 1.25
CA ALA A 44 -2.55 10.64 0.95
C ALA A 44 -2.92 9.66 2.07
N LEU A 45 -3.25 8.44 1.69
CA LEU A 45 -3.35 7.28 2.57
C LEU A 45 -2.17 6.36 2.31
N ASP A 46 -1.37 6.09 3.35
CA ASP A 46 -0.29 5.10 3.34
C ASP A 46 -0.75 3.86 4.11
N VAL A 47 -0.95 2.75 3.40
CA VAL A 47 -1.57 1.52 3.91
C VAL A 47 -0.51 0.48 4.23
N GLY A 48 -0.51 -0.02 5.47
CA GLY A 48 0.56 -0.87 5.97
C GLY A 48 1.84 -0.07 6.13
N SER A 49 1.74 1.13 6.73
CA SER A 49 2.82 2.12 6.77
C SER A 49 4.07 1.68 7.53
N GLY A 50 3.96 0.61 8.33
CA GLY A 50 5.07 0.09 9.11
C GLY A 50 5.72 1.17 9.98
N GLU A 51 7.05 1.30 9.89
CA GLU A 51 7.83 2.29 10.64
C GLU A 51 7.92 3.66 9.92
N GLY A 52 7.10 3.89 8.87
CA GLY A 52 6.75 5.21 8.35
C GLY A 52 7.67 5.81 7.30
N ALA A 53 8.48 5.04 6.61
CA ALA A 53 9.43 5.57 5.60
C ALA A 53 8.70 6.27 4.43
N ASP A 54 7.64 5.65 3.90
CA ASP A 54 6.87 6.16 2.77
C ASP A 54 6.00 7.36 3.18
N ALA A 55 5.31 7.27 4.32
CA ALA A 55 4.53 8.38 4.88
C ALA A 55 5.38 9.63 5.09
N ARG A 56 6.59 9.47 5.65
CA ARG A 56 7.54 10.57 5.82
C ARG A 56 7.93 11.20 4.49
N TRP A 57 8.27 10.38 3.49
CA TRP A 57 8.67 10.86 2.17
C TRP A 57 7.58 11.69 1.50
N LEU A 58 6.33 11.25 1.63
CA LEU A 58 5.15 12.00 1.16
C LEU A 58 5.01 13.33 1.90
N ALA A 59 5.08 13.32 3.23
CA ALA A 59 4.95 14.52 4.05
C ALA A 59 6.03 15.57 3.74
N GLU A 60 7.28 15.15 3.57
CA GLU A 60 8.40 16.02 3.16
C GLU A 60 8.19 16.68 1.79
N ARG A 61 7.24 16.17 0.99
CA ARG A 61 6.83 16.70 -0.34
C ARG A 61 5.50 17.45 -0.32
N GLY A 62 5.01 17.76 0.88
CA GLY A 62 3.82 18.59 1.07
C GLY A 62 2.50 17.84 1.07
N TRP A 63 2.52 16.50 1.13
CA TRP A 63 1.30 15.72 1.30
C TRP A 63 0.81 15.79 2.76
N GLN A 64 -0.52 15.80 2.93
CA GLN A 64 -1.16 15.53 4.21
C GLN A 64 -1.45 14.03 4.28
N VAL A 65 -0.72 13.32 5.15
CA VAL A 65 -0.71 11.86 5.14
C VAL A 65 -1.54 11.29 6.28
N THR A 66 -2.42 10.36 5.97
CA THR A 66 -2.97 9.40 6.93
C THR A 66 -2.21 8.09 6.74
N ALA A 67 -1.47 7.67 7.75
CA ALA A 67 -0.67 6.46 7.73
C ALA A 67 -1.30 5.42 8.68
N ILE A 68 -1.64 4.27 8.13
CA ILE A 68 -2.32 3.20 8.87
C ILE A 68 -1.50 1.92 8.86
N ASP A 69 -1.46 1.25 10.01
CA ASP A 69 -0.90 -0.09 10.16
C ASP A 69 -1.72 -0.89 11.17
N ILE A 70 -1.77 -2.19 11.01
CA ILE A 70 -2.45 -3.08 11.95
C ILE A 70 -1.72 -3.17 13.30
N SER A 71 -0.39 -2.95 13.29
CA SER A 71 0.47 -3.01 14.47
C SER A 71 0.51 -1.68 15.22
N GLN A 72 0.11 -1.70 16.48
CA GLN A 72 0.26 -0.55 17.38
C GLN A 72 1.74 -0.23 17.63
N VAL A 73 2.60 -1.27 17.73
CA VAL A 73 4.05 -1.10 17.93
C VAL A 73 4.68 -0.35 16.76
N ALA A 74 4.32 -0.69 15.51
CA ALA A 74 4.79 0.02 14.31
C ALA A 74 4.36 1.48 14.33
N VAL A 75 3.08 1.73 14.56
CA VAL A 75 2.47 3.08 14.63
C VAL A 75 3.16 3.94 15.69
N ASP A 76 3.42 3.41 16.88
CA ASP A 76 4.07 4.17 17.96
C ASP A 76 5.53 4.51 17.64
N ARG A 77 6.26 3.59 17.01
CA ARG A 77 7.62 3.84 16.53
C ARG A 77 7.66 4.90 15.43
N ALA A 78 6.76 4.79 14.45
CA ALA A 78 6.65 5.75 13.37
C ALA A 78 6.34 7.15 13.91
N ARG A 79 5.36 7.28 14.82
CA ARG A 79 4.97 8.53 15.47
C ARG A 79 6.13 9.15 16.26
N GLN A 80 6.91 8.34 16.97
CA GLN A 80 8.09 8.83 17.70
C GLN A 80 9.20 9.31 16.76
N SER A 81 9.38 8.62 15.64
CA SER A 81 10.42 8.95 14.65
C SER A 81 10.06 10.18 13.81
N PHE A 82 8.76 10.41 13.57
CA PHE A 82 8.26 11.47 12.70
C PHE A 82 7.06 12.18 13.35
N PRO A 83 7.30 13.07 14.33
CA PRO A 83 6.25 13.65 15.16
C PRO A 83 5.54 14.87 14.53
N GLY A 84 5.75 15.14 13.24
CA GLY A 84 5.17 16.29 12.53
C GLY A 84 3.65 16.20 12.38
N PRO A 85 2.93 17.35 12.30
CA PRO A 85 1.48 17.40 12.14
C PRO A 85 1.00 16.99 10.74
N GLU A 86 1.93 16.84 9.79
CA GLU A 86 1.64 16.46 8.40
C GLU A 86 1.24 14.99 8.28
N ILE A 87 1.51 14.17 9.31
CA ILE A 87 1.20 12.75 9.31
C ILE A 87 0.30 12.40 10.49
N THR A 88 -0.87 11.86 10.17
CA THR A 88 -1.77 11.24 11.15
C THR A 88 -1.50 9.75 11.21
N TRP A 89 -0.99 9.26 12.34
CA TRP A 89 -0.64 7.86 12.57
C TRP A 89 -1.78 7.14 13.29
N LEU A 90 -2.31 6.07 12.69
CA LEU A 90 -3.46 5.33 13.24
C LEU A 90 -3.20 3.81 13.19
N GLN A 91 -3.50 3.14 14.30
CA GLN A 91 -3.64 1.69 14.27
C GLN A 91 -5.01 1.35 13.68
N THR A 92 -5.04 0.54 12.61
CA THR A 92 -6.26 0.21 11.88
C THR A 92 -6.15 -1.20 11.29
N ASP A 93 -7.14 -2.03 11.56
CA ASP A 93 -7.30 -3.34 10.92
C ASP A 93 -8.39 -3.23 9.84
N LEU A 94 -8.00 -3.11 8.58
CA LEU A 94 -8.93 -2.95 7.46
C LEU A 94 -9.86 -4.16 7.22
N VAL A 95 -9.62 -5.30 7.86
CA VAL A 95 -10.55 -6.43 7.79
C VAL A 95 -11.84 -6.10 8.55
N VAL A 96 -11.72 -5.44 9.71
CA VAL A 96 -12.85 -5.13 10.59
C VAL A 96 -13.20 -3.65 10.63
N ASP A 97 -12.22 -2.77 10.39
CA ASP A 97 -12.39 -1.32 10.41
C ASP A 97 -12.64 -0.75 9.01
N ASP A 98 -13.24 0.42 8.94
CA ASP A 98 -13.29 1.21 7.72
C ASP A 98 -12.00 2.02 7.53
N VAL A 99 -11.75 2.46 6.29
CA VAL A 99 -10.66 3.41 6.01
C VAL A 99 -10.91 4.71 6.76
N PRO A 100 -9.97 5.16 7.61
CA PRO A 100 -10.14 6.40 8.36
C PRO A 100 -10.09 7.62 7.41
N GLY A 101 -11.21 8.27 7.20
CA GLY A 101 -11.37 9.35 6.25
C GLY A 101 -11.79 8.84 4.88
N GLY A 102 -11.47 9.61 3.84
CA GLY A 102 -11.82 9.30 2.45
C GLY A 102 -11.37 10.43 1.53
N ASP A 103 -11.72 10.31 0.24
CA ASP A 103 -11.40 11.31 -0.77
C ASP A 103 -9.89 11.61 -0.86
N PHE A 104 -9.06 10.57 -0.79
CA PHE A 104 -7.62 10.71 -0.90
C PHE A 104 -7.20 10.99 -2.35
N ALA A 105 -6.26 11.91 -2.52
CA ALA A 105 -5.63 12.17 -3.81
C ALA A 105 -4.66 11.04 -4.21
N LEU A 106 -4.08 10.35 -3.21
CA LEU A 106 -3.26 9.17 -3.39
C LEU A 106 -3.62 8.14 -2.32
N VAL A 107 -3.89 6.91 -2.72
CA VAL A 107 -3.90 5.73 -1.85
C VAL A 107 -2.72 4.87 -2.27
N ALA A 108 -1.78 4.60 -1.35
CA ALA A 108 -0.59 3.82 -1.61
C ALA A 108 -0.54 2.60 -0.67
N ALA A 109 -0.34 1.42 -1.23
CA ALA A 109 -0.20 0.17 -0.51
C ALA A 109 1.02 -0.59 -1.05
N HIS A 110 2.11 -0.60 -0.27
CA HIS A 110 3.35 -1.27 -0.64
C HIS A 110 3.54 -2.52 0.21
N TYR A 111 3.59 -3.68 -0.46
CA TYR A 111 3.77 -5.00 0.18
C TYR A 111 2.76 -5.25 1.32
N PHE A 112 1.58 -4.66 1.21
CA PHE A 112 0.47 -4.84 2.12
C PHE A 112 -0.29 -6.13 1.75
N PRO A 113 -0.24 -7.20 2.57
CA PRO A 113 -0.85 -8.47 2.22
C PRO A 113 -2.37 -8.43 2.47
N ILE A 114 -3.15 -8.59 1.42
CA ILE A 114 -4.60 -8.76 1.52
C ILE A 114 -4.89 -10.23 1.26
N LEU A 115 -5.42 -10.96 2.24
CA LEU A 115 -5.83 -12.34 2.05
C LEU A 115 -6.96 -12.44 1.02
N ALA A 116 -6.95 -13.46 0.20
CA ALA A 116 -7.95 -13.67 -0.86
C ALA A 116 -9.39 -13.75 -0.31
N GLU A 117 -9.56 -14.24 0.92
CA GLU A 117 -10.84 -14.26 1.62
C GLU A 117 -11.33 -12.87 2.08
N ASN A 118 -10.41 -11.90 2.20
CA ASN A 118 -10.68 -10.52 2.65
C ASN A 118 -10.68 -9.52 1.48
N ARG A 119 -11.17 -9.92 0.31
CA ARG A 119 -11.21 -9.07 -0.92
C ARG A 119 -11.86 -7.71 -0.72
N SER A 120 -12.81 -7.59 0.20
CA SER A 120 -13.44 -6.32 0.57
C SER A 120 -12.45 -5.24 1.01
N VAL A 121 -11.27 -5.62 1.50
CA VAL A 121 -10.20 -4.67 1.82
C VAL A 121 -9.72 -3.95 0.56
N ALA A 122 -9.53 -4.66 -0.57
CA ALA A 122 -9.17 -4.04 -1.84
C ALA A 122 -10.26 -3.06 -2.32
N GLU A 123 -11.53 -3.42 -2.14
CA GLU A 123 -12.66 -2.53 -2.46
C GLU A 123 -12.63 -1.25 -1.60
N LYS A 124 -12.36 -1.37 -0.30
CA LYS A 124 -12.21 -0.20 0.60
C LYS A 124 -11.09 0.73 0.12
N LEU A 125 -9.94 0.19 -0.33
CA LEU A 125 -8.84 1.00 -0.84
C LEU A 125 -9.22 1.74 -2.13
N VAL A 126 -9.90 1.05 -3.05
CA VAL A 126 -10.39 1.64 -4.30
C VAL A 126 -11.40 2.76 -4.03
N ASP A 127 -12.34 2.53 -3.09
CA ASP A 127 -13.37 3.50 -2.74
C ASP A 127 -12.82 4.73 -2.03
N ALA A 128 -11.71 4.60 -1.32
CA ALA A 128 -11.06 5.70 -0.61
C ALA A 128 -10.40 6.73 -1.55
N VAL A 129 -10.15 6.39 -2.82
CA VAL A 129 -9.57 7.31 -3.80
C VAL A 129 -10.63 8.28 -4.30
N ARG A 130 -10.36 9.59 -4.21
CA ARG A 130 -11.26 10.63 -4.76
C ARG A 130 -11.31 10.60 -6.29
N PRO A 131 -12.36 11.17 -6.92
CA PRO A 131 -12.31 11.48 -8.35
C PRO A 131 -11.09 12.36 -8.68
N GLY A 132 -10.34 11.98 -9.73
CA GLY A 132 -9.06 12.59 -10.09
C GLY A 132 -7.86 12.16 -9.24
N GLY A 133 -8.03 11.30 -8.27
CA GLY A 133 -6.98 10.71 -7.45
C GLY A 133 -6.36 9.46 -8.06
N SER A 134 -5.36 8.91 -7.38
CA SER A 134 -4.60 7.73 -7.83
C SER A 134 -4.55 6.64 -6.77
N LEU A 135 -4.55 5.39 -7.23
CA LEU A 135 -4.27 4.19 -6.44
C LEU A 135 -2.93 3.61 -6.90
N LEU A 136 -2.00 3.45 -5.96
CA LEU A 136 -0.71 2.80 -6.20
C LEU A 136 -0.64 1.53 -5.34
N VAL A 137 -0.54 0.39 -5.98
CA VAL A 137 -0.36 -0.90 -5.31
C VAL A 137 0.91 -1.56 -5.81
N VAL A 138 1.76 -1.99 -4.87
CA VAL A 138 3.01 -2.70 -5.18
C VAL A 138 3.07 -3.98 -4.36
N ALA A 139 3.29 -5.10 -5.02
CA ALA A 139 3.46 -6.40 -4.40
C ALA A 139 4.67 -7.14 -4.98
N HIS A 140 5.17 -8.12 -4.26
CA HIS A 140 6.18 -9.03 -4.82
C HIS A 140 5.61 -9.82 -5.97
N ALA A 141 6.40 -9.98 -7.04
CA ALA A 141 6.01 -10.83 -8.15
C ALA A 141 5.77 -12.29 -7.68
N PRO A 142 4.81 -13.01 -8.28
CA PRO A 142 4.38 -14.33 -7.83
C PRO A 142 5.50 -15.35 -7.66
N ASP A 143 6.52 -15.32 -8.52
CA ASP A 143 7.66 -16.24 -8.43
C ASP A 143 8.53 -15.96 -7.18
N GLY A 144 8.67 -14.70 -6.78
CA GLY A 144 9.32 -14.32 -5.54
C GLY A 144 8.54 -14.80 -4.31
N VAL A 145 7.22 -14.67 -4.33
CA VAL A 145 6.31 -15.14 -3.27
C VAL A 145 6.46 -16.66 -3.09
N ARG A 146 6.41 -17.44 -4.18
CA ARG A 146 6.59 -18.89 -4.17
C ARG A 146 7.97 -19.31 -3.66
N ALA A 147 9.03 -18.58 -4.01
CA ALA A 147 10.39 -18.86 -3.56
C ALA A 147 10.52 -18.74 -2.02
N HIS A 148 9.65 -17.98 -1.37
CA HIS A 148 9.59 -17.86 0.09
C HIS A 148 8.58 -18.82 0.75
N GLY A 149 7.98 -19.72 -0.01
CA GLY A 149 7.11 -20.77 0.51
C GLY A 149 5.64 -20.36 0.67
N PHE A 150 5.23 -19.22 0.09
CA PHE A 150 3.84 -18.77 0.09
C PHE A 150 3.17 -19.04 -1.26
N ASP A 151 1.84 -19.28 -1.24
CA ASP A 151 1.06 -19.35 -2.48
C ASP A 151 0.52 -17.93 -2.83
N PRO A 152 0.88 -17.36 -3.99
CA PRO A 152 0.30 -16.10 -4.43
C PRO A 152 -1.23 -16.10 -4.51
N ALA A 153 -1.84 -17.27 -4.72
CA ALA A 153 -3.30 -17.41 -4.78
C ALA A 153 -4.00 -17.17 -3.43
N ASP A 154 -3.27 -17.25 -2.32
CA ASP A 154 -3.80 -16.95 -0.99
C ASP A 154 -3.97 -15.43 -0.77
N TYR A 155 -3.47 -14.60 -1.68
CA TYR A 155 -3.47 -13.14 -1.56
C TYR A 155 -4.08 -12.46 -2.77
N VAL A 156 -4.73 -11.33 -2.54
CA VAL A 156 -5.16 -10.41 -3.62
C VAL A 156 -3.90 -9.80 -4.24
N GLN A 157 -3.74 -9.99 -5.55
CA GLN A 157 -2.62 -9.48 -6.32
C GLN A 157 -2.97 -8.14 -7.00
N PRO A 158 -1.98 -7.34 -7.44
CA PRO A 158 -2.25 -6.16 -8.26
C PRO A 158 -3.10 -6.46 -9.52
N ASP A 159 -2.94 -7.64 -10.13
CA ASP A 159 -3.76 -8.11 -11.26
C ASP A 159 -5.25 -8.25 -10.89
N ASP A 160 -5.55 -8.74 -9.69
CA ASP A 160 -6.93 -8.83 -9.20
C ASP A 160 -7.55 -7.45 -9.00
N ILE A 161 -6.74 -6.50 -8.50
CA ILE A 161 -7.17 -5.11 -8.31
C ILE A 161 -7.38 -4.44 -9.67
N ALA A 162 -6.51 -4.65 -10.65
CA ALA A 162 -6.71 -4.15 -12.01
C ALA A 162 -8.03 -4.66 -12.60
N THR A 163 -8.31 -5.96 -12.45
CA THR A 163 -9.59 -6.56 -12.86
C THR A 163 -10.79 -5.95 -12.14
N LEU A 164 -10.66 -5.68 -10.83
CA LEU A 164 -11.70 -4.99 -10.05
C LEU A 164 -11.97 -3.59 -10.61
N LEU A 165 -10.94 -2.83 -10.93
CA LEU A 165 -11.06 -1.47 -11.48
C LEU A 165 -11.72 -1.47 -12.86
N GLU A 166 -11.37 -2.43 -13.73
CA GLU A 166 -11.96 -2.59 -15.05
C GLU A 166 -13.45 -2.97 -14.98
N SER A 167 -13.86 -3.70 -13.94
CA SER A 167 -15.25 -4.11 -13.73
C SER A 167 -16.14 -2.98 -13.18
N ARG A 168 -15.56 -1.90 -12.67
CA ARG A 168 -16.33 -0.77 -12.14
C ARG A 168 -16.89 0.08 -13.27
N PRO A 169 -18.23 0.26 -13.31
CA PRO A 169 -18.84 1.02 -14.38
C PRO A 169 -18.36 2.47 -14.35
N ALA A 170 -17.96 2.94 -15.53
CA ALA A 170 -17.93 4.35 -15.79
C ALA A 170 -19.35 4.84 -16.07
N ASP A 171 -19.73 6.02 -15.58
CA ASP A 171 -21.03 6.59 -15.85
C ASP A 171 -21.17 6.97 -17.33
N GLY A 172 -21.87 6.15 -18.11
CA GLY A 172 -22.26 6.43 -19.48
C GLY A 172 -21.11 6.61 -20.49
N GLU A 173 -21.41 7.32 -21.60
CA GLU A 173 -20.45 7.62 -22.67
C GLU A 173 -19.27 8.53 -22.23
N SER A 174 -19.42 9.22 -21.11
CA SER A 174 -18.43 10.17 -20.58
C SER A 174 -17.25 9.54 -19.86
N ARG A 175 -17.27 8.22 -19.56
CA ARG A 175 -16.29 7.51 -18.74
C ARG A 175 -16.10 8.11 -17.33
N GLU A 176 -17.05 8.90 -16.85
CA GLU A 176 -17.00 9.50 -15.51
C GLU A 176 -17.02 8.42 -14.44
N GLY A 177 -16.22 8.58 -13.38
CA GLY A 177 -16.11 7.63 -12.28
C GLY A 177 -15.36 6.34 -12.60
N GLY A 178 -14.97 6.12 -13.86
CA GLY A 178 -14.15 4.98 -14.29
C GLY A 178 -12.69 5.12 -13.89
N TRP A 179 -11.89 4.14 -14.29
CA TRP A 179 -10.47 4.09 -13.97
C TRP A 179 -9.62 4.02 -15.23
N GLU A 180 -8.45 4.65 -15.18
CA GLU A 180 -7.38 4.54 -16.17
C GLU A 180 -6.21 3.83 -15.53
N ILE A 181 -5.80 2.70 -16.10
CA ILE A 181 -4.55 2.02 -15.69
C ILE A 181 -3.39 2.80 -16.34
N VAL A 182 -2.56 3.43 -15.51
CA VAL A 182 -1.41 4.23 -15.95
C VAL A 182 -0.16 3.37 -16.04
N THR A 183 0.08 2.55 -15.01
CA THR A 183 1.20 1.59 -14.95
C THR A 183 0.65 0.25 -14.49
N HIS A 184 0.98 -0.83 -15.19
CA HIS A 184 0.74 -2.19 -14.76
C HIS A 184 1.83 -3.07 -15.34
N GLU A 185 2.87 -3.29 -14.56
CA GLU A 185 4.04 -4.02 -15.03
C GLU A 185 4.78 -4.75 -13.92
N THR A 186 5.56 -5.76 -14.30
CA THR A 186 6.55 -6.35 -13.43
C THR A 186 7.89 -5.69 -13.71
N ARG A 187 8.56 -5.22 -12.64
CA ARG A 187 9.88 -4.59 -12.75
C ARG A 187 10.84 -5.10 -11.69
N PRO A 188 12.16 -5.10 -11.96
CA PRO A 188 13.15 -5.45 -10.95
C PRO A 188 13.04 -4.51 -9.74
N ARG A 189 13.03 -5.09 -8.55
CA ARG A 189 13.09 -4.32 -7.31
C ARG A 189 14.43 -3.60 -7.24
N GLY A 190 14.41 -2.27 -7.20
CA GLY A 190 15.60 -1.43 -7.05
C GLY A 190 16.20 -1.56 -5.65
N ILE A 191 16.87 -2.67 -5.34
CA ILE A 191 17.58 -2.85 -4.07
C ILE A 191 19.00 -2.31 -4.24
N PRO A 192 19.51 -1.46 -3.30
CA PRO A 192 20.92 -1.11 -3.27
C PRO A 192 21.79 -2.37 -3.17
N ALA A 193 22.90 -2.40 -3.88
CA ALA A 193 23.83 -3.52 -3.90
C ALA A 193 24.23 -3.93 -2.46
N GLY A 194 23.90 -5.16 -2.06
CA GLY A 194 24.27 -5.63 -0.72
C GLY A 194 23.56 -6.88 -0.18
N GLY A 195 22.75 -7.55 -0.95
CA GLY A 195 22.24 -8.85 -0.55
C GLY A 195 20.72 -8.94 -0.50
N GLY A 196 20.23 -9.86 -1.19
CA GLY A 196 18.84 -10.29 -1.25
C GLY A 196 18.57 -10.85 -2.63
N HIS A 197 17.84 -11.94 -2.68
CA HIS A 197 17.38 -12.51 -3.92
C HIS A 197 16.72 -11.42 -4.75
N HIS A 198 17.02 -11.34 -6.04
CA HIS A 198 16.35 -10.47 -7.00
C HIS A 198 14.87 -10.88 -7.05
N ILE A 199 14.05 -10.19 -6.29
CA ILE A 199 12.60 -10.34 -6.34
C ILE A 199 12.11 -9.17 -7.18
N ASP A 200 11.38 -9.49 -8.25
CA ASP A 200 10.69 -8.48 -9.02
C ASP A 200 9.43 -8.03 -8.27
N ASP A 201 9.00 -6.81 -8.52
CA ASP A 201 7.76 -6.26 -8.01
C ASP A 201 6.73 -6.15 -9.14
N VAL A 202 5.47 -6.41 -8.84
CA VAL A 202 4.33 -6.00 -9.67
C VAL A 202 3.85 -4.66 -9.18
N VAL A 203 3.79 -3.69 -10.08
CA VAL A 203 3.38 -2.31 -9.81
C VAL A 203 2.10 -2.01 -10.58
N LEU A 204 1.09 -1.55 -9.87
CA LEU A 204 -0.16 -1.04 -10.43
C LEU A 204 -0.35 0.41 -9.98
N LEU A 205 -0.32 1.34 -10.93
CA LEU A 205 -0.80 2.70 -10.75
C LEU A 205 -2.06 2.90 -11.58
N ALA A 206 -3.14 3.27 -10.94
CA ALA A 206 -4.41 3.58 -11.60
C ALA A 206 -4.91 4.96 -11.17
N ARG A 207 -5.52 5.69 -12.09
CA ARG A 207 -6.14 6.99 -11.85
C ARG A 207 -7.65 6.88 -11.92
N ARG A 208 -8.32 7.37 -10.90
CA ARG A 208 -9.78 7.53 -10.93
C ARG A 208 -10.13 8.75 -11.78
N LEU A 209 -10.95 8.57 -12.79
CA LEU A 209 -11.35 9.68 -13.66
C LEU A 209 -12.17 10.70 -12.88
N PRO A 210 -12.04 12.03 -13.21
CA PRO A 210 -12.81 13.05 -12.54
C PRO A 210 -14.33 12.83 -12.71
N ALA A 211 -15.11 13.21 -11.71
CA ALA A 211 -16.54 13.48 -11.89
C ALA A 211 -16.68 14.88 -12.53
N ARG A 212 -17.66 15.06 -13.43
CA ARG A 212 -18.00 16.37 -13.98
C ARG A 212 -18.76 17.23 -12.99
#